data_b62d93c2539ed1917b30a97d22fba139
#
_entry.id   b62d93c2539ed1917b30a97d22fba139
#
_cell.length_a   1.000
_cell.length_b   1.000
_cell.length_c   1.000
_cell.angle_alpha   90.00
_cell.angle_beta   90.00
_cell.angle_gamma   90.00
#
_symmetry.space_group_name_H-M   'P 1'
#
loop_
_entity.id
_entity.type
_entity.pdbx_description
1 polymer ?
#
loop_
_entity_poly.entity_id
_entity_poly.type
_entity_poly.pdbx_seq_one_letter_code
_entity_poly.pdbx_strand_id
1 'polypeptide(L)'
;MRSTFAGLNTMVGGINTNRLSLDTVGHNISNASTTGYSRQSVNQAATNAQEVYSIYGTQLVGTGVDSLSITRARNIYADKQYWKENGDNSYYTAQQTNYSKLEAIFNDSDDTGVENAMTKFYKAWSEVSTSASTS
;
A
#
# COMPACT_ATOMS: atom_id res chain seq x y z
N MET A 1 21.65 37.79 27.26
CA MET A 1 21.09 37.33 28.56
C MET A 1 20.20 36.15 28.32
N ARG A 2 20.39 35.07 29.06
CA ARG A 2 19.51 33.92 28.98
C ARG A 2 18.22 34.22 29.77
N SER A 3 17.06 33.93 29.16
CA SER A 3 15.79 34.12 29.87
C SER A 3 15.71 33.20 31.10
N THR A 4 15.15 33.71 32.18
CA THR A 4 14.91 32.93 33.41
C THR A 4 14.08 31.64 33.14
N PHE A 5 13.24 31.67 32.12
CA PHE A 5 12.40 30.55 31.69
C PHE A 5 13.05 29.63 30.64
N ALA A 6 14.31 29.86 30.24
CA ALA A 6 14.98 29.06 29.22
C ALA A 6 15.07 27.57 29.60
N GLY A 7 15.29 27.26 30.88
CA GLY A 7 15.28 25.87 31.37
C GLY A 7 13.92 25.23 31.28
N LEU A 8 12.84 25.98 31.57
CA LEU A 8 11.46 25.48 31.41
C LEU A 8 11.13 25.19 29.95
N ASN A 9 11.49 26.08 29.02
CA ASN A 9 11.28 25.85 27.60
C ASN A 9 12.04 24.62 27.09
N THR A 10 13.26 24.39 27.55
CA THR A 10 14.04 23.19 27.23
C THR A 10 13.33 21.92 27.72
N MET A 11 12.78 21.94 28.92
CA MET A 11 12.01 20.81 29.49
C MET A 11 10.73 20.56 28.70
N VAL A 12 9.97 21.61 28.37
CA VAL A 12 8.73 21.51 27.58
C VAL A 12 9.01 20.95 26.17
N GLY A 13 10.09 21.41 25.51
CA GLY A 13 10.53 20.86 24.23
C GLY A 13 10.86 19.37 24.32
N GLY A 14 11.61 18.96 25.35
CA GLY A 14 11.93 17.55 25.60
C GLY A 14 10.70 16.70 25.86
N ILE A 15 9.74 17.18 26.65
CA ILE A 15 8.47 16.48 26.92
C ILE A 15 7.66 16.32 25.63
N ASN A 16 7.52 17.36 24.84
CA ASN A 16 6.77 17.30 23.57
C ASN A 16 7.39 16.33 22.58
N THR A 17 8.71 16.33 22.45
CA THR A 17 9.45 15.42 21.56
C THR A 17 9.30 13.95 22.02
N ASN A 18 9.37 13.70 23.34
CA ASN A 18 9.17 12.37 23.88
C ASN A 18 7.71 11.90 23.73
N ARG A 19 6.74 12.80 23.91
CA ARG A 19 5.33 12.50 23.65
C ARG A 19 5.09 12.09 22.22
N LEU A 20 5.63 12.83 21.24
CA LEU A 20 5.54 12.48 19.82
C LEU A 20 6.15 11.10 19.54
N SER A 21 7.26 10.76 20.21
CA SER A 21 7.88 9.44 20.10
C SER A 21 6.99 8.34 20.65
N LEU A 22 6.36 8.56 21.80
CA LEU A 22 5.41 7.62 22.40
C LEU A 22 4.16 7.44 21.53
N ASP A 23 3.60 8.52 21.00
CA ASP A 23 2.47 8.49 20.08
C ASP A 23 2.80 7.67 18.82
N THR A 24 4.03 7.84 18.27
CA THR A 24 4.51 7.07 17.11
C THR A 24 4.67 5.58 17.45
N VAL A 25 5.18 5.25 18.64
CA VAL A 25 5.27 3.85 19.09
C VAL A 25 3.87 3.25 19.27
N GLY A 26 2.93 3.97 19.87
CA GLY A 26 1.54 3.55 20.00
C GLY A 26 0.90 3.29 18.64
N HIS A 27 1.13 4.18 17.67
CA HIS A 27 0.67 4.01 16.29
C HIS A 27 1.27 2.76 15.63
N ASN A 28 2.56 2.49 15.82
CA ASN A 28 3.23 1.29 15.34
C ASN A 28 2.65 0.01 15.93
N ILE A 29 2.39 0.00 17.23
CA ILE A 29 1.81 -1.16 17.92
C ILE A 29 0.38 -1.42 17.43
N SER A 30 -0.44 -0.38 17.36
CA SER A 30 -1.83 -0.48 16.90
C SER A 30 -1.96 -1.01 15.47
N ASN A 31 -0.97 -0.74 14.63
CA ASN A 31 -0.95 -1.15 13.22
C ASN A 31 -0.01 -2.32 12.91
N ALA A 32 0.54 -2.98 13.93
CA ALA A 32 1.52 -4.06 13.73
C ALA A 32 0.99 -5.21 12.85
N SER A 33 -0.32 -5.49 12.91
CA SER A 33 -0.98 -6.52 12.12
C SER A 33 -1.68 -5.97 10.86
N THR A 34 -1.56 -4.68 10.56
CA THR A 34 -2.20 -4.08 9.38
C THR A 34 -1.37 -4.37 8.13
N THR A 35 -1.98 -5.01 7.15
CA THR A 35 -1.33 -5.34 5.87
C THR A 35 -0.86 -4.06 5.15
N GLY A 36 0.40 -4.02 4.73
CA GLY A 36 1.00 -2.86 4.06
C GLY A 36 1.46 -1.75 4.98
N TYR A 37 1.32 -1.91 6.30
CA TYR A 37 1.84 -0.94 7.25
C TYR A 37 3.37 -0.98 7.32
N SER A 38 4.00 0.18 7.37
CA SER A 38 5.45 0.34 7.55
C SER A 38 5.73 1.08 8.86
N ARG A 39 6.57 0.48 9.72
CA ARG A 39 6.97 1.06 10.99
C ARG A 39 7.51 2.48 10.82
N GLN A 40 7.07 3.38 11.67
CA GLN A 40 7.52 4.76 11.73
C GLN A 40 8.51 4.95 12.88
N SER A 41 9.47 5.84 12.71
CA SER A 41 10.39 6.28 13.77
C SER A 41 10.55 7.80 13.73
N VAL A 42 10.62 8.41 14.89
CA VAL A 42 10.86 9.85 15.06
C VAL A 42 12.35 10.09 15.09
N ASN A 43 12.82 10.96 14.19
CA ASN A 43 14.20 11.43 14.18
C ASN A 43 14.28 12.68 15.05
N GLN A 44 15.11 12.62 16.09
CA GLN A 44 15.34 13.69 17.03
C GLN A 44 16.73 14.27 16.82
N ALA A 45 16.85 15.58 17.00
CA ALA A 45 18.15 16.25 17.02
C ALA A 45 18.23 17.26 18.17
N ALA A 46 19.45 17.49 18.64
CA ALA A 46 19.70 18.57 19.56
C ALA A 46 19.45 19.91 18.86
N THR A 47 18.78 20.82 19.58
CA THR A 47 18.59 22.19 19.11
C THR A 47 19.91 22.96 19.18
N ASN A 48 20.03 24.03 18.39
CA ASN A 48 21.26 24.83 18.35
C ASN A 48 21.62 25.34 19.75
N ALA A 49 22.87 25.09 20.14
CA ALA A 49 23.38 25.59 21.41
C ALA A 49 23.40 27.12 21.42
N GLN A 50 23.07 27.70 22.55
CA GLN A 50 23.11 29.14 22.78
C GLN A 50 24.42 29.57 23.42
N GLU A 51 25.05 30.59 22.89
CA GLU A 51 26.23 31.22 23.49
C GLU A 51 25.84 32.03 24.72
N VAL A 52 26.53 31.74 25.83
CA VAL A 52 26.39 32.49 27.07
C VAL A 52 27.74 33.11 27.44
N TYR A 53 27.76 34.41 27.52
CA TYR A 53 28.95 35.14 27.92
C TYR A 53 29.09 35.18 29.45
N SER A 54 30.22 34.69 29.94
CA SER A 54 30.61 34.72 31.34
C SER A 54 31.92 35.51 31.50
N ILE A 55 32.23 35.87 32.73
CA ILE A 55 33.53 36.47 33.08
C ILE A 55 34.71 35.55 32.74
N TYR A 56 34.48 34.28 32.57
CA TYR A 56 35.48 33.25 32.18
C TYR A 56 35.49 32.92 30.67
N GLY A 57 34.76 33.68 29.84
CA GLY A 57 34.69 33.49 28.39
C GLY A 57 33.30 33.05 27.91
N THR A 58 33.22 32.74 26.63
CA THR A 58 32.00 32.30 25.96
C THR A 58 31.81 30.82 26.19
N GLN A 59 30.62 30.44 26.66
CA GLN A 59 30.23 29.05 26.89
C GLN A 59 29.03 28.71 26.00
N LEU A 60 29.04 27.51 25.42
CA LEU A 60 27.90 26.94 24.65
C LEU A 60 27.01 26.14 25.59
N VAL A 61 25.76 26.55 25.72
CA VAL A 61 24.77 25.86 26.52
C VAL A 61 23.72 25.25 25.63
N GLY A 62 23.46 23.94 25.78
CA GLY A 62 22.43 23.22 25.05
C GLY A 62 21.04 23.78 25.34
N THR A 63 20.17 23.81 24.34
CA THR A 63 18.80 24.36 24.42
C THR A 63 17.73 23.27 24.33
N GLY A 64 18.13 21.99 24.30
CA GLY A 64 17.22 20.86 24.33
C GLY A 64 17.23 20.01 23.06
N VAL A 65 16.12 19.36 22.81
CA VAL A 65 15.90 18.44 21.69
C VAL A 65 14.63 18.84 20.96
N ASP A 66 14.64 18.65 19.64
CA ASP A 66 13.46 18.84 18.78
C ASP A 66 13.26 17.63 17.86
N SER A 67 12.03 17.44 17.38
CA SER A 67 11.70 16.42 16.39
C SER A 67 11.90 16.96 14.99
N LEU A 68 12.83 16.39 14.23
CA LEU A 68 13.11 16.82 12.85
C LEU A 68 12.11 16.25 11.85
N SER A 69 11.82 14.97 11.95
CA SER A 69 10.99 14.28 10.97
C SER A 69 10.49 12.93 11.51
N ILE A 70 9.43 12.42 10.89
CA ILE A 70 8.99 11.03 11.06
C ILE A 70 9.34 10.29 9.78
N THR A 71 10.16 9.27 9.89
CA THR A 71 10.55 8.42 8.75
C THR A 71 9.89 7.05 8.84
N ARG A 72 9.64 6.44 7.68
CA ARG A 72 9.09 5.08 7.58
C ARG A 72 10.21 4.12 7.20
N ALA A 73 10.26 2.98 7.89
CA ALA A 73 11.15 1.88 7.56
C ALA A 73 10.60 1.14 6.33
N ARG A 74 10.87 1.67 5.13
CA ARG A 74 10.35 1.15 3.86
C ARG A 74 11.51 0.80 2.93
N ASN A 75 11.43 -0.39 2.32
CA ASN A 75 12.37 -0.79 1.27
C ASN A 75 11.75 -0.54 -0.10
N ILE A 76 12.15 0.56 -0.74
CA ILE A 76 11.61 0.99 -2.05
C ILE A 76 11.85 -0.07 -3.13
N TYR A 77 12.93 -0.84 -3.05
CA TYR A 77 13.20 -1.91 -4.01
C TYR A 77 12.18 -3.04 -3.88
N ALA A 78 11.93 -3.51 -2.66
CA ALA A 78 10.91 -4.53 -2.40
C ALA A 78 9.51 -4.05 -2.81
N ASP A 79 9.18 -2.78 -2.58
CA ASP A 79 7.90 -2.19 -3.00
C ASP A 79 7.74 -2.21 -4.53
N LYS A 80 8.77 -1.82 -5.27
CA LYS A 80 8.74 -1.84 -6.74
C LYS A 80 8.60 -3.25 -7.29
N GLN A 81 9.29 -4.22 -6.68
CA GLN A 81 9.17 -5.62 -7.06
C GLN A 81 7.75 -6.13 -6.78
N TYR A 82 7.20 -5.85 -5.60
CA TYR A 82 5.83 -6.21 -5.25
C TYR A 82 4.82 -5.62 -6.24
N TRP A 83 4.94 -4.34 -6.59
CA TRP A 83 4.03 -3.72 -7.56
C TRP A 83 4.11 -4.34 -8.94
N LYS A 84 5.31 -4.70 -9.39
CA LYS A 84 5.51 -5.39 -10.65
C LYS A 84 4.83 -6.76 -10.63
N GLU A 85 5.16 -7.59 -9.64
CA GLU A 85 4.60 -8.93 -9.50
C GLU A 85 3.06 -8.90 -9.35
N ASN A 86 2.54 -7.93 -8.59
CA ASN A 86 1.09 -7.76 -8.44
C ASN A 86 0.42 -7.31 -9.74
N GLY A 87 1.09 -6.48 -10.54
CA GLY A 87 0.64 -6.10 -11.88
C GLY A 87 0.58 -7.28 -12.81
N ASP A 88 1.65 -8.09 -12.86
CA ASP A 88 1.73 -9.30 -13.68
C ASP A 88 0.67 -10.33 -13.25
N ASN A 89 0.49 -10.53 -11.94
CA ASN A 89 -0.57 -11.41 -11.41
C ASN A 89 -1.96 -10.94 -11.81
N SER A 90 -2.24 -9.65 -11.74
CA SER A 90 -3.53 -9.08 -12.15
C SER A 90 -3.78 -9.26 -13.65
N TYR A 91 -2.75 -9.12 -14.47
CA TYR A 91 -2.81 -9.35 -15.91
C TYR A 91 -3.17 -10.81 -16.23
N TYR A 92 -2.43 -11.77 -15.64
CA TYR A 92 -2.70 -13.20 -15.86
C TYR A 92 -4.06 -13.63 -15.30
N THR A 93 -4.50 -13.07 -14.17
CA THR A 93 -5.83 -13.35 -13.62
C THR A 93 -6.95 -12.87 -14.56
N ALA A 94 -6.80 -11.67 -15.14
CA ALA A 94 -7.75 -11.18 -16.13
C ALA A 94 -7.75 -12.04 -17.39
N GLN A 95 -6.59 -12.47 -17.86
CA GLN A 95 -6.45 -13.37 -19.00
C GLN A 95 -7.10 -14.74 -18.75
N GLN A 96 -6.85 -15.33 -17.58
CA GLN A 96 -7.50 -16.58 -17.16
C GLN A 96 -9.01 -16.44 -17.15
N THR A 97 -9.54 -15.34 -16.58
CA THR A 97 -10.99 -15.08 -16.59
C THR A 97 -11.55 -15.00 -17.99
N ASN A 98 -10.83 -14.37 -18.93
CA ASN A 98 -11.26 -14.30 -20.34
C ASN A 98 -11.22 -15.67 -21.01
N TYR A 99 -10.19 -16.48 -20.78
CA TYR A 99 -10.13 -17.84 -21.31
C TYR A 99 -11.24 -18.73 -20.74
N SER A 100 -11.54 -18.62 -19.44
CA SER A 100 -12.67 -19.38 -18.84
C SER A 100 -14.02 -18.99 -19.46
N LYS A 101 -14.21 -17.70 -19.81
CA LYS A 101 -15.41 -17.28 -20.54
C LYS A 101 -15.46 -17.82 -21.96
N LEU A 102 -14.32 -17.84 -22.67
CA LEU A 102 -14.23 -18.46 -23.99
C LEU A 102 -14.49 -19.97 -23.91
N GLU A 103 -13.89 -20.65 -22.94
CA GLU A 103 -14.15 -22.08 -22.70
C GLU A 103 -15.62 -22.36 -22.45
N ALA A 104 -16.30 -21.53 -21.66
CA ALA A 104 -17.74 -21.67 -21.41
C ALA A 104 -18.58 -21.47 -22.69
N ILE A 105 -18.13 -20.65 -23.63
CA ILE A 105 -18.80 -20.45 -24.93
C ILE A 105 -18.58 -21.67 -25.85
N PHE A 106 -17.36 -22.23 -25.84
CA PHE A 106 -16.99 -23.39 -26.66
C PHE A 106 -17.27 -24.74 -25.97
N ASN A 107 -17.67 -24.71 -24.69
CA ASN A 107 -17.95 -25.94 -23.97
C ASN A 107 -19.16 -26.67 -24.56
N ASP A 108 -18.88 -27.79 -25.18
CA ASP A 108 -19.80 -28.58 -26.00
C ASP A 108 -20.53 -29.68 -25.18
N SER A 109 -20.39 -29.65 -23.84
CA SER A 109 -20.93 -30.67 -22.97
C SER A 109 -22.43 -30.53 -22.63
N ASP A 110 -23.01 -29.38 -22.90
CA ASP A 110 -24.42 -29.08 -22.60
C ASP A 110 -25.18 -28.60 -23.86
N ASP A 111 -26.50 -28.70 -23.85
CA ASP A 111 -27.47 -28.37 -24.92
C ASP A 111 -27.31 -26.96 -25.55
N THR A 112 -26.28 -26.20 -25.16
CA THR A 112 -26.02 -24.81 -25.57
C THR A 112 -24.74 -24.61 -26.38
N GLY A 113 -23.94 -25.65 -26.62
CA GLY A 113 -22.68 -25.57 -27.38
C GLY A 113 -22.86 -25.28 -28.87
N VAL A 114 -21.77 -24.82 -29.54
CA VAL A 114 -21.75 -24.50 -30.95
C VAL A 114 -22.08 -25.73 -31.81
N GLU A 115 -21.58 -26.91 -31.43
CA GLU A 115 -21.86 -28.17 -32.10
C GLU A 115 -23.36 -28.53 -32.05
N ASN A 116 -23.98 -28.33 -30.90
CA ASN A 116 -25.41 -28.58 -30.74
C ASN A 116 -26.26 -27.59 -31.56
N ALA A 117 -25.86 -26.31 -31.62
CA ALA A 117 -26.51 -25.33 -32.48
C ALA A 117 -26.39 -25.70 -33.99
N MET A 118 -25.22 -26.14 -34.41
CA MET A 118 -25.01 -26.63 -35.78
C MET A 118 -25.81 -27.90 -36.05
N THR A 119 -25.83 -28.85 -35.13
CA THR A 119 -26.61 -30.08 -35.27
C THR A 119 -28.12 -29.77 -35.35
N LYS A 120 -28.64 -28.86 -34.57
CA LYS A 120 -30.05 -28.41 -34.67
C LYS A 120 -30.32 -27.72 -36.00
N PHE A 121 -29.40 -26.90 -36.50
CA PHE A 121 -29.52 -26.29 -37.82
C PHE A 121 -29.58 -27.34 -38.93
N TYR A 122 -28.67 -28.30 -38.94
CA TYR A 122 -28.65 -29.35 -39.97
C TYR A 122 -29.89 -30.26 -39.90
N LYS A 123 -30.40 -30.58 -38.71
CA LYS A 123 -31.65 -31.32 -38.53
C LYS A 123 -32.83 -30.55 -39.12
N ALA A 124 -32.96 -29.26 -38.78
CA ALA A 124 -34.01 -28.40 -39.32
C ALA A 124 -33.94 -28.29 -40.84
N TRP A 125 -32.75 -28.19 -41.39
CA TRP A 125 -32.55 -28.17 -42.84
C TRP A 125 -32.92 -29.51 -43.51
N SER A 126 -32.60 -30.63 -42.90
CA SER A 126 -32.98 -31.98 -43.36
C SER A 126 -34.49 -32.19 -43.32
N GLU A 127 -35.18 -31.69 -42.27
CA GLU A 127 -36.63 -31.75 -42.16
C GLU A 127 -37.34 -30.95 -43.28
N VAL A 128 -36.81 -29.75 -43.59
CA VAL A 128 -37.32 -28.96 -44.72
C VAL A 128 -37.15 -29.69 -46.04
N SER A 129 -35.98 -30.32 -46.24
CA SER A 129 -35.70 -31.10 -47.47
C SER A 129 -36.65 -32.31 -47.61
N THR A 130 -36.95 -32.99 -46.51
CA THR A 130 -37.88 -34.16 -46.56
C THR A 130 -39.34 -33.75 -46.65
N SER A 131 -39.77 -32.65 -46.02
CA SER A 131 -41.14 -32.15 -46.13
C SER A 131 -41.42 -31.50 -47.51
N ALA A 132 -40.42 -30.91 -48.16
CA ALA A 132 -40.57 -30.39 -49.52
C ALA A 132 -40.73 -31.47 -50.60
N SER A 133 -40.39 -32.74 -50.26
CA SER A 133 -40.53 -33.91 -51.14
C SER A 133 -41.89 -34.56 -51.07
N THR A 134 -42.76 -34.17 -50.12
CA THR A 134 -44.06 -34.77 -49.85
C THR A 134 -45.27 -33.88 -50.27
N SER A 135 -45.05 -32.80 -51.02
CA SER A 135 -46.11 -31.90 -51.53
C SER A 135 -46.41 -32.16 -53.00
#